data_3ff0c7bea19cab6dcdfb4cb9a4e70810
#
_entry.id   3ff0c7bea19cab6dcdfb4cb9a4e70810
#
_cell.length_a   1.000
_cell.length_b   1.000
_cell.length_c   1.000
_cell.angle_alpha   90.00
_cell.angle_beta   90.00
_cell.angle_gamma   90.00
#
_symmetry.space_group_name_H-M   'P 1'
#
loop_
_entity.id
_entity.type
_entity.pdbx_description
1 polymer ?
#
loop_
_entity_poly.entity_id
_entity_poly.type
_entity_poly.pdbx_seq_one_letter_code
_entity_poly.pdbx_strand_id
1 'polypeptide(L)'
;RIILTADYLKKGFFFFLTIIMFGFVNNLYAQQDTIFFHSKPSDTITSDSAVIQFLSDADIPVTTDNKIHLLKSGKEKFDDLFSTIKKAKHHIHLEYFNFRNDSIANELFTLLAHKAQEGVEIRALFDAFGNWSNSRPLKKKHLKNLRKKGIEIYHFDPLRFPYINHVFHRDHRKIVVIDGTIAYVGGMNIADYYIKGLPEIGEWRDMHVRIEGKATHYLQEIFLSIWNKTTKQNISGTAYFPIYSDTTFHKGKSIAIVDRTPKKTPKQIRQT
;
A
#
# COMPACT_ATOMS: atom_id res chain seq x y z
N ARG A 1 16.15 46.44 0.46
CA ARG A 1 16.57 45.05 0.11
C ARG A 1 15.93 44.11 1.13
N ILE A 2 14.82 43.50 0.76
CA ILE A 2 14.16 42.49 1.58
C ILE A 2 14.86 41.16 1.23
N ILE A 3 15.56 40.59 2.20
CA ILE A 3 16.15 39.24 2.08
C ILE A 3 15.02 38.26 2.39
N LEU A 4 14.38 37.74 1.35
CA LEU A 4 13.47 36.59 1.49
C LEU A 4 14.30 35.34 1.70
N THR A 5 14.28 34.79 2.91
CA THR A 5 14.95 33.52 3.21
C THR A 5 14.28 32.37 2.48
N ALA A 6 15.06 31.34 2.14
CA ALA A 6 14.57 30.15 1.40
C ALA A 6 13.37 29.46 2.06
N ASP A 7 13.14 29.67 3.36
CA ASP A 7 11.98 29.14 4.10
C ASP A 7 10.67 29.88 3.78
N TYR A 8 10.74 31.18 3.48
CA TYR A 8 9.56 31.94 3.08
C TYR A 8 9.08 31.55 1.66
N LEU A 9 10.00 31.28 0.75
CA LEU A 9 9.69 30.79 -0.59
C LEU A 9 9.06 29.39 -0.55
N LYS A 10 9.52 28.51 0.35
CA LYS A 10 8.89 27.19 0.53
C LYS A 10 7.47 27.26 1.10
N LYS A 11 7.23 28.16 2.07
CA LYS A 11 5.90 28.37 2.66
C LYS A 11 4.93 29.02 1.69
N GLY A 12 5.38 30.00 0.90
CA GLY A 12 4.59 30.67 -0.13
C GLY A 12 4.20 29.73 -1.27
N PHE A 13 5.13 28.87 -1.71
CA PHE A 13 4.86 27.87 -2.73
C PHE A 13 3.89 26.77 -2.24
N PHE A 14 4.00 26.40 -0.97
CA PHE A 14 3.07 25.46 -0.34
C PHE A 14 1.66 26.02 -0.23
N PHE A 15 1.51 27.31 0.15
CA PHE A 15 0.22 27.99 0.23
C PHE A 15 -0.43 28.17 -1.16
N PHE A 16 0.37 28.47 -2.18
CA PHE A 16 -0.11 28.60 -3.56
C PHE A 16 -0.51 27.23 -4.15
N LEU A 17 0.24 26.18 -3.88
CA LEU A 17 -0.09 24.81 -4.31
C LEU A 17 -1.34 24.28 -3.60
N THR A 18 -1.53 24.63 -2.32
CA THR A 18 -2.72 24.27 -1.54
C THR A 18 -3.96 25.00 -2.07
N ILE A 19 -3.85 26.28 -2.44
CA ILE A 19 -4.95 27.04 -3.04
C ILE A 19 -5.30 26.48 -4.43
N ILE A 20 -4.32 26.14 -5.26
CA ILE A 20 -4.55 25.52 -6.57
C ILE A 20 -5.19 24.13 -6.40
N MET A 21 -4.73 23.30 -5.47
CA MET A 21 -5.35 22.02 -5.18
C MET A 21 -6.76 22.16 -4.62
N PHE A 22 -7.01 23.13 -3.72
CA PHE A 22 -8.36 23.40 -3.20
C PHE A 22 -9.29 23.97 -4.27
N GLY A 23 -8.81 24.84 -5.15
CA GLY A 23 -9.54 25.34 -6.30
C GLY A 23 -9.85 24.26 -7.33
N PHE A 24 -8.93 23.34 -7.60
CA PHE A 24 -9.14 22.19 -8.50
C PHE A 24 -10.08 21.14 -7.89
N VAL A 25 -9.96 20.87 -6.59
CA VAL A 25 -10.87 19.95 -5.90
C VAL A 25 -12.28 20.51 -5.85
N ASN A 26 -12.45 21.80 -5.56
CA ASN A 26 -13.78 22.43 -5.58
C ASN A 26 -14.37 22.52 -7.00
N ASN A 27 -13.56 22.72 -8.05
CA ASN A 27 -14.04 22.66 -9.43
C ASN A 27 -14.38 21.23 -9.89
N LEU A 28 -13.68 20.22 -9.38
CA LEU A 28 -14.02 18.80 -9.62
C LEU A 28 -15.29 18.39 -8.85
N TYR A 29 -15.57 18.99 -7.69
CA TYR A 29 -16.83 18.78 -6.96
C TYR A 29 -17.98 19.61 -7.53
N ALA A 30 -17.73 20.78 -8.12
CA ALA A 30 -18.76 21.60 -8.76
C ALA A 30 -19.21 21.06 -10.13
N GLN A 31 -18.45 20.18 -10.76
CA GLN A 31 -18.87 19.40 -11.94
C GLN A 31 -19.39 18.00 -11.59
N GLN A 32 -19.74 17.74 -10.34
CA GLN A 32 -20.74 16.72 -10.06
C GLN A 32 -22.08 17.28 -10.53
N ASP A 33 -22.29 17.26 -11.84
CA ASP A 33 -23.62 17.19 -12.37
C ASP A 33 -24.34 16.12 -11.56
N THR A 34 -25.43 16.53 -10.94
CA THR A 34 -26.40 15.63 -10.35
C THR A 34 -27.01 14.86 -11.53
N ILE A 35 -26.26 13.89 -12.03
CA ILE A 35 -26.84 12.87 -12.88
C ILE A 35 -27.69 12.08 -11.90
N PHE A 36 -28.95 12.48 -11.80
CA PHE A 36 -30.01 11.62 -11.32
C PHE A 36 -29.98 10.41 -12.25
N PHE A 37 -29.20 9.41 -11.86
CA PHE A 37 -29.39 8.09 -12.40
C PHE A 37 -30.77 7.62 -11.96
N HIS A 38 -31.74 7.79 -12.86
CA HIS A 38 -32.83 6.87 -12.93
C HIS A 38 -32.22 5.55 -13.42
N SER A 39 -31.43 4.88 -12.55
CA SER A 39 -31.20 3.47 -12.68
C SER A 39 -32.59 2.84 -12.52
N LYS A 40 -33.10 2.22 -13.60
CA LYS A 40 -33.98 1.06 -13.40
C LYS A 40 -33.38 0.29 -12.21
N PRO A 41 -34.18 -0.20 -11.26
CA PRO A 41 -33.67 -1.13 -10.27
C PRO A 41 -33.05 -2.27 -11.06
N SER A 42 -31.74 -2.19 -11.27
CA SER A 42 -30.96 -3.29 -11.82
C SER A 42 -31.05 -4.37 -10.77
N ASP A 43 -31.32 -5.56 -11.23
CA ASP A 43 -31.39 -6.78 -10.43
C ASP A 43 -30.38 -6.71 -9.31
N THR A 44 -30.91 -6.59 -8.09
CA THR A 44 -30.11 -6.51 -6.89
C THR A 44 -29.31 -7.80 -6.85
N ILE A 45 -27.98 -7.71 -6.90
CA ILE A 45 -27.11 -8.88 -6.75
C ILE A 45 -27.37 -9.43 -5.36
N THR A 46 -28.25 -10.43 -5.27
CA THR A 46 -28.83 -10.91 -4.00
C THR A 46 -28.13 -12.15 -3.48
N SER A 47 -27.12 -12.66 -4.19
CA SER A 47 -26.40 -13.87 -3.80
C SER A 47 -24.89 -13.75 -4.00
N ASP A 48 -24.11 -14.40 -3.12
CA ASP A 48 -22.66 -14.49 -3.24
C ASP A 48 -22.21 -15.03 -4.60
N SER A 49 -23.00 -15.97 -5.20
CA SER A 49 -22.71 -16.54 -6.50
C SER A 49 -22.81 -15.49 -7.63
N ALA A 50 -23.77 -14.58 -7.56
CA ALA A 50 -23.91 -13.51 -8.55
C ALA A 50 -22.76 -12.49 -8.45
N VAL A 51 -22.32 -12.18 -7.24
CA VAL A 51 -21.11 -11.34 -7.03
C VAL A 51 -19.87 -12.02 -7.58
N ILE A 52 -19.68 -13.29 -7.30
CA ILE A 52 -18.53 -14.06 -7.80
C ILE A 52 -18.55 -14.11 -9.34
N GLN A 53 -19.72 -14.33 -9.96
CA GLN A 53 -19.86 -14.33 -11.42
C GLN A 53 -19.51 -12.96 -12.01
N PHE A 54 -20.04 -11.88 -11.43
CA PHE A 54 -19.72 -10.51 -11.86
C PHE A 54 -18.21 -10.21 -11.80
N LEU A 55 -17.54 -10.62 -10.71
CA LEU A 55 -16.10 -10.44 -10.56
C LEU A 55 -15.33 -11.26 -11.60
N SER A 56 -15.77 -12.50 -11.85
CA SER A 56 -15.20 -13.38 -12.89
C SER A 56 -15.33 -12.77 -14.28
N ASP A 57 -16.51 -12.25 -14.62
CA ASP A 57 -16.78 -11.60 -15.91
C ASP A 57 -15.95 -10.30 -16.11
N ALA A 58 -15.50 -9.70 -15.00
CA ALA A 58 -14.62 -8.55 -14.99
C ALA A 58 -13.12 -8.92 -14.94
N ASP A 59 -12.76 -10.19 -15.14
CA ASP A 59 -11.41 -10.73 -15.00
C ASP A 59 -10.77 -10.45 -13.62
N ILE A 60 -11.60 -10.38 -12.58
CA ILE A 60 -11.13 -10.21 -11.21
C ILE A 60 -11.09 -11.58 -10.54
N PRO A 61 -9.88 -12.06 -10.19
CA PRO A 61 -9.75 -13.39 -9.61
C PRO A 61 -10.37 -13.46 -8.21
N VAL A 62 -11.17 -14.49 -8.00
CA VAL A 62 -11.73 -14.85 -6.70
C VAL A 62 -11.06 -16.12 -6.22
N THR A 63 -10.51 -16.09 -5.02
CA THR A 63 -9.95 -17.28 -4.37
C THR A 63 -10.84 -17.71 -3.23
N THR A 64 -10.96 -19.00 -3.02
CA THR A 64 -11.60 -19.63 -1.85
C THR A 64 -10.52 -20.06 -0.84
N ASP A 65 -10.94 -20.51 0.33
CA ASP A 65 -10.07 -21.13 1.32
C ASP A 65 -8.95 -20.21 1.83
N ASN A 66 -9.29 -18.95 2.07
CA ASN A 66 -8.39 -18.02 2.74
C ASN A 66 -8.78 -17.83 4.20
N LYS A 67 -7.77 -17.64 5.05
CA LYS A 67 -7.97 -17.19 6.42
C LYS A 67 -7.76 -15.69 6.50
N ILE A 68 -8.68 -15.01 7.18
CA ILE A 68 -8.65 -13.55 7.36
C ILE A 68 -8.58 -13.25 8.85
N HIS A 69 -7.68 -12.35 9.23
CA HIS A 69 -7.63 -11.76 10.56
C HIS A 69 -7.70 -10.23 10.44
N LEU A 70 -8.73 -9.63 11.04
CA LEU A 70 -8.92 -8.19 11.04
C LEU A 70 -8.12 -7.56 12.18
N LEU A 71 -7.25 -6.62 11.85
CA LEU A 71 -6.41 -5.86 12.76
C LEU A 71 -7.01 -4.45 12.91
N LYS A 72 -7.61 -4.17 14.04
CA LYS A 72 -8.49 -3.00 14.27
C LYS A 72 -7.76 -1.78 14.82
N SER A 73 -6.46 -1.90 15.09
CA SER A 73 -5.63 -0.82 15.62
C SER A 73 -4.19 -0.92 15.12
N GLY A 74 -3.45 0.18 15.23
CA GLY A 74 -2.03 0.18 14.93
C GLY A 74 -1.25 -0.78 15.84
N LYS A 75 -1.63 -0.87 17.12
CA LYS A 75 -0.98 -1.79 18.04
C LYS A 75 -1.16 -3.25 17.59
N GLU A 76 -2.38 -3.68 17.31
CA GLU A 76 -2.64 -5.03 16.82
C GLU A 76 -1.87 -5.32 15.52
N LYS A 77 -1.90 -4.37 14.56
CA LYS A 77 -1.18 -4.51 13.31
C LYS A 77 0.32 -4.71 13.51
N PHE A 78 0.97 -3.85 14.29
CA PHE A 78 2.42 -3.91 14.41
C PHE A 78 2.89 -5.08 15.27
N ASP A 79 2.16 -5.44 16.32
CA ASP A 79 2.45 -6.63 17.13
C ASP A 79 2.37 -7.92 16.27
N ASP A 80 1.31 -8.08 15.48
CA ASP A 80 1.12 -9.23 14.61
C ASP A 80 2.15 -9.25 13.47
N LEU A 81 2.34 -8.11 12.77
CA LEU A 81 3.31 -7.98 11.68
C LEU A 81 4.73 -8.30 12.15
N PHE A 82 5.18 -7.75 13.27
CA PHE A 82 6.54 -7.98 13.76
C PHE A 82 6.73 -9.43 14.23
N SER A 83 5.71 -10.02 14.85
CA SER A 83 5.71 -11.44 15.21
C SER A 83 5.85 -12.33 13.96
N THR A 84 5.17 -11.97 12.87
CA THR A 84 5.24 -12.73 11.61
C THR A 84 6.57 -12.52 10.90
N ILE A 85 7.10 -11.31 10.85
CA ILE A 85 8.43 -11.00 10.28
C ILE A 85 9.53 -11.82 10.98
N LYS A 86 9.49 -11.96 12.30
CA LYS A 86 10.45 -12.79 13.05
C LYS A 86 10.51 -14.24 12.57
N LYS A 87 9.41 -14.75 12.03
CA LYS A 87 9.28 -16.15 11.56
C LYS A 87 9.59 -16.33 10.08
N ALA A 88 9.78 -15.24 9.33
CA ALA A 88 10.08 -15.27 7.91
C ALA A 88 11.35 -16.06 7.60
N LYS A 89 11.32 -16.84 6.49
CA LYS A 89 12.41 -17.74 6.10
C LYS A 89 12.96 -17.47 4.71
N HIS A 90 12.16 -16.94 3.79
CA HIS A 90 12.53 -16.77 2.40
C HIS A 90 12.57 -15.30 1.99
N HIS A 91 11.44 -14.57 2.08
CA HIS A 91 11.37 -13.19 1.64
C HIS A 91 10.36 -12.37 2.41
N ILE A 92 10.60 -11.05 2.47
CA ILE A 92 9.68 -10.05 2.98
C ILE A 92 9.60 -8.93 1.97
N HIS A 93 8.43 -8.74 1.38
CA HIS A 93 8.14 -7.67 0.44
C HIS A 93 7.21 -6.64 1.08
N LEU A 94 7.56 -5.36 0.98
CA LEU A 94 6.82 -4.26 1.59
C LEU A 94 6.54 -3.18 0.55
N GLU A 95 5.28 -2.78 0.41
CA GLU A 95 4.83 -1.69 -0.45
C GLU A 95 3.98 -0.75 0.38
N TYR A 96 4.43 0.50 0.53
CA TYR A 96 3.75 1.49 1.33
C TYR A 96 3.71 2.85 0.63
N PHE A 97 2.71 3.66 0.94
CA PHE A 97 2.72 5.06 0.50
C PHE A 97 3.86 5.84 1.16
N ASN A 98 4.10 5.61 2.46
CA ASN A 98 5.27 6.14 3.13
C ASN A 98 5.74 5.28 4.31
N PHE A 99 7.04 5.39 4.60
CA PHE A 99 7.66 5.02 5.86
C PHE A 99 8.02 6.31 6.59
N ARG A 100 7.41 6.57 7.72
CA ARG A 100 7.76 7.73 8.53
C ARG A 100 9.03 7.41 9.32
N ASN A 101 10.01 8.32 9.32
CA ASN A 101 11.24 8.14 10.09
C ASN A 101 10.99 8.41 11.58
N ASP A 102 10.35 7.46 12.25
CA ASP A 102 9.94 7.50 13.65
C ASP A 102 10.23 6.15 14.36
N SER A 103 9.73 5.97 15.59
CA SER A 103 10.11 4.83 16.43
C SER A 103 9.71 3.50 15.79
N ILE A 104 8.46 3.38 15.33
CA ILE A 104 7.93 2.12 14.78
C ILE A 104 8.62 1.73 13.46
N ALA A 105 8.93 2.72 12.61
CA ALA A 105 9.66 2.45 11.38
C ALA A 105 11.12 2.04 11.67
N ASN A 106 11.75 2.65 12.66
CA ASN A 106 13.12 2.27 13.05
C ASN A 106 13.16 0.87 13.66
N GLU A 107 12.16 0.48 14.45
CA GLU A 107 12.01 -0.89 14.97
C GLU A 107 11.82 -1.89 13.83
N LEU A 108 10.91 -1.60 12.90
CA LEU A 108 10.70 -2.41 11.69
C LEU A 108 12.01 -2.60 10.91
N PHE A 109 12.72 -1.51 10.59
CA PHE A 109 13.96 -1.60 9.81
C PHE A 109 15.08 -2.32 10.56
N THR A 110 15.11 -2.25 11.88
CA THR A 110 16.06 -3.03 12.70
C THR A 110 15.75 -4.53 12.60
N LEU A 111 14.48 -4.90 12.70
CA LEU A 111 14.05 -6.28 12.56
C LEU A 111 14.31 -6.81 11.14
N LEU A 112 14.00 -6.02 10.11
CA LEU A 112 14.27 -6.38 8.71
C LEU A 112 15.77 -6.56 8.44
N ALA A 113 16.62 -5.69 9.01
CA ALA A 113 18.08 -5.83 8.88
C ALA A 113 18.59 -7.11 9.54
N HIS A 114 18.02 -7.52 10.67
CA HIS A 114 18.35 -8.80 11.31
C HIS A 114 17.93 -9.98 10.42
N LYS A 115 16.72 -9.94 9.85
CA LYS A 115 16.25 -10.98 8.92
C LYS A 115 17.11 -11.04 7.65
N ALA A 116 17.57 -9.92 7.13
CA ALA A 116 18.51 -9.90 6.00
C ALA A 116 19.84 -10.58 6.34
N GLN A 117 20.35 -10.43 7.57
CA GLN A 117 21.55 -11.15 8.05
C GLN A 117 21.32 -12.66 8.19
N GLU A 118 20.08 -13.09 8.42
CA GLU A 118 19.68 -14.50 8.41
C GLU A 118 19.50 -15.06 6.98
N GLY A 119 19.71 -14.26 5.93
CA GLY A 119 19.57 -14.66 4.53
C GLY A 119 18.18 -14.46 3.93
N VAL A 120 17.26 -13.81 4.65
CA VAL A 120 15.93 -13.49 4.12
C VAL A 120 16.02 -12.31 3.14
N GLU A 121 15.41 -12.45 1.97
CA GLU A 121 15.37 -11.39 0.96
C GLU A 121 14.41 -10.28 1.38
N ILE A 122 14.90 -9.06 1.53
CA ILE A 122 14.11 -7.90 1.96
C ILE A 122 13.97 -6.89 0.83
N ARG A 123 12.76 -6.68 0.33
CA ARG A 123 12.44 -5.69 -0.69
C ARG A 123 11.36 -4.73 -0.21
N ALA A 124 11.62 -3.44 -0.31
CA ALA A 124 10.69 -2.40 0.13
C ALA A 124 10.51 -1.32 -0.94
N LEU A 125 9.26 -1.00 -1.26
CA LEU A 125 8.87 0.11 -2.10
C LEU A 125 8.09 1.15 -1.31
N PHE A 126 8.28 2.42 -1.63
CA PHE A 126 7.43 3.48 -1.12
C PHE A 126 7.27 4.61 -2.14
N ASP A 127 6.14 5.29 -2.09
CA ASP A 127 5.84 6.37 -3.02
C ASP A 127 6.74 7.59 -2.75
N ALA A 128 7.33 8.15 -3.81
CA ALA A 128 8.24 9.29 -3.69
C ALA A 128 7.53 10.54 -3.17
N PHE A 129 6.28 10.79 -3.60
CA PHE A 129 5.47 11.91 -3.12
C PHE A 129 5.00 11.66 -1.68
N GLY A 130 4.58 10.44 -1.37
CA GLY A 130 4.22 10.04 -0.01
C GLY A 130 5.35 10.26 0.99
N ASN A 131 6.59 9.97 0.58
CA ASN A 131 7.75 10.28 1.39
C ASN A 131 8.04 11.79 1.49
N TRP A 132 7.91 12.52 0.38
CA TRP A 132 8.17 13.96 0.36
C TRP A 132 7.16 14.75 1.18
N SER A 133 5.88 14.41 1.10
CA SER A 133 4.79 15.04 1.86
C SER A 133 4.79 14.72 3.36
N ASN A 134 5.58 13.75 3.77
CA ASN A 134 5.67 13.29 5.14
C ASN A 134 6.50 14.26 6.00
N SER A 135 6.05 14.60 7.20
CA SER A 135 6.76 15.47 8.15
C SER A 135 8.11 14.91 8.64
N ARG A 136 8.30 13.59 8.54
CA ARG A 136 9.55 12.88 8.90
C ARG A 136 9.99 11.94 7.77
N PRO A 137 10.42 12.46 6.60
CA PRO A 137 10.74 11.63 5.45
C PRO A 137 12.03 10.83 5.64
N LEU A 138 12.09 9.68 4.99
CA LEU A 138 13.36 8.98 4.80
C LEU A 138 14.24 9.77 3.83
N LYS A 139 15.40 10.22 4.30
CA LYS A 139 16.40 10.96 3.51
C LYS A 139 17.33 9.99 2.80
N LYS A 140 18.04 10.45 1.76
CA LYS A 140 19.02 9.65 1.00
C LYS A 140 20.03 8.91 1.89
N LYS A 141 20.50 9.54 2.98
CA LYS A 141 21.42 8.90 3.94
C LYS A 141 20.80 7.69 4.65
N HIS A 142 19.50 7.78 5.00
CA HIS A 142 18.78 6.67 5.65
C HIS A 142 18.65 5.50 4.67
N LEU A 143 18.25 5.74 3.43
CA LEU A 143 18.12 4.71 2.40
C LEU A 143 19.48 4.03 2.09
N LYS A 144 20.56 4.82 2.00
CA LYS A 144 21.92 4.26 1.81
C LYS A 144 22.30 3.34 2.98
N ASN A 145 21.97 3.72 4.21
CA ASN A 145 22.25 2.91 5.39
C ASN A 145 21.41 1.61 5.41
N LEU A 146 20.12 1.67 5.06
CA LEU A 146 19.26 0.50 4.99
C LEU A 146 19.76 -0.50 3.94
N ARG A 147 20.17 -0.02 2.76
CA ARG A 147 20.74 -0.90 1.70
C ARG A 147 22.03 -1.57 2.16
N LYS A 148 22.90 -0.88 2.90
CA LYS A 148 24.10 -1.49 3.50
C LYS A 148 23.79 -2.62 4.50
N LYS A 149 22.59 -2.60 5.06
CA LYS A 149 22.10 -3.63 6.00
C LYS A 149 21.33 -4.76 5.29
N GLY A 150 21.38 -4.82 3.95
CA GLY A 150 20.72 -5.87 3.18
C GLY A 150 19.24 -5.61 2.84
N ILE A 151 18.73 -4.40 3.08
CA ILE A 151 17.36 -4.05 2.73
C ILE A 151 17.35 -3.36 1.37
N GLU A 152 16.84 -4.02 0.33
CA GLU A 152 16.61 -3.39 -0.96
C GLU A 152 15.41 -2.44 -0.85
N ILE A 153 15.66 -1.14 -0.79
CA ILE A 153 14.61 -0.12 -0.64
C ILE A 153 14.70 0.95 -1.72
N TYR A 154 13.57 1.20 -2.41
CA TYR A 154 13.48 2.12 -3.54
C TYR A 154 12.22 2.98 -3.49
N HIS A 155 12.27 4.13 -4.20
CA HIS A 155 11.10 4.98 -4.41
C HIS A 155 10.34 4.53 -5.65
N PHE A 156 9.04 4.43 -5.54
CA PHE A 156 8.16 4.39 -6.68
C PHE A 156 8.01 5.81 -7.26
N ASP A 157 8.14 5.93 -8.57
CA ASP A 157 7.90 7.12 -9.39
C ASP A 157 8.44 8.44 -8.78
N PRO A 158 9.78 8.60 -8.70
CA PRO A 158 10.40 9.80 -8.19
C PRO A 158 10.01 11.02 -9.02
N LEU A 159 9.59 12.10 -8.34
CA LEU A 159 9.29 13.38 -8.98
C LEU A 159 10.57 13.95 -9.61
N ARG A 160 10.55 14.19 -10.91
CA ARG A 160 11.64 14.80 -11.68
C ARG A 160 11.17 16.11 -12.30
N PHE A 161 11.75 17.22 -11.88
CA PHE A 161 11.52 18.51 -12.53
C PHE A 161 12.08 18.49 -13.96
N PRO A 162 11.37 19.03 -14.98
CA PRO A 162 10.09 19.74 -14.96
C PRO A 162 8.83 18.87 -15.16
N TYR A 163 8.94 17.55 -15.10
CA TYR A 163 7.86 16.60 -15.41
C TYR A 163 6.86 16.47 -14.26
N ILE A 164 5.93 17.44 -14.20
CA ILE A 164 4.83 17.43 -13.21
C ILE A 164 3.75 16.38 -13.55
N ASN A 165 3.80 15.79 -14.73
CA ASN A 165 2.78 14.87 -15.25
C ASN A 165 2.60 13.59 -14.42
N HIS A 166 3.60 13.25 -13.59
CA HIS A 166 3.58 12.07 -12.74
C HIS A 166 3.02 12.31 -11.33
N VAL A 167 2.61 13.57 -11.00
CA VAL A 167 2.09 13.90 -9.65
C VAL A 167 0.84 13.08 -9.29
N PHE A 168 0.02 12.75 -10.28
CA PHE A 168 -1.22 11.99 -10.09
C PHE A 168 -1.05 10.46 -10.12
N HIS A 169 0.09 9.96 -10.58
CA HIS A 169 0.40 8.52 -10.57
C HIS A 169 1.06 8.13 -9.26
N ARG A 170 0.25 8.02 -8.21
CA ARG A 170 0.77 7.67 -6.88
C ARG A 170 0.41 6.24 -6.50
N ASP A 171 1.34 5.61 -5.84
CA ASP A 171 1.13 4.30 -5.24
C ASP A 171 0.67 4.46 -3.79
N HIS A 172 -0.63 4.31 -3.59
CA HIS A 172 -1.24 4.44 -2.26
C HIS A 172 -1.51 3.08 -1.59
N ARG A 173 -0.98 1.98 -2.14
CA ARG A 173 -1.12 0.65 -1.55
C ARG A 173 -0.34 0.53 -0.26
N LYS A 174 -0.78 -0.36 0.60
CA LYS A 174 -0.07 -0.80 1.79
C LYS A 174 -0.17 -2.31 1.80
N ILE A 175 0.85 -2.95 1.26
CA ILE A 175 0.93 -4.40 1.08
C ILE A 175 2.22 -4.88 1.75
N VAL A 176 2.12 -5.96 2.52
CA VAL A 176 3.28 -6.76 2.93
C VAL A 176 3.02 -8.19 2.53
N VAL A 177 4.00 -8.85 1.94
CA VAL A 177 3.96 -10.30 1.68
C VAL A 177 5.15 -10.94 2.33
N ILE A 178 4.92 -12.00 3.11
CA ILE A 178 5.94 -12.74 3.83
C ILE A 178 5.90 -14.20 3.37
N ASP A 179 7.03 -14.68 2.85
CA ASP A 179 7.24 -16.04 2.36
C ASP A 179 6.18 -16.52 1.34
N GLY A 180 5.47 -15.59 0.67
CA GLY A 180 4.37 -15.88 -0.24
C GLY A 180 3.14 -16.53 0.39
N THR A 181 3.13 -16.71 1.71
CA THR A 181 2.08 -17.43 2.46
C THR A 181 1.20 -16.53 3.31
N ILE A 182 1.72 -15.39 3.75
CA ILE A 182 1.02 -14.44 4.58
C ILE A 182 1.10 -13.07 3.94
N ALA A 183 -0.03 -12.37 3.85
CA ALA A 183 -0.06 -11.00 3.38
C ALA A 183 -0.79 -10.09 4.36
N TYR A 184 -0.42 -8.82 4.33
CA TYR A 184 -1.09 -7.73 5.03
C TYR A 184 -1.52 -6.68 4.04
N VAL A 185 -2.74 -6.19 4.16
CA VAL A 185 -3.29 -5.11 3.33
C VAL A 185 -4.24 -4.25 4.15
N GLY A 186 -4.28 -2.94 3.88
CA GLY A 186 -5.19 -2.03 4.58
C GLY A 186 -4.82 -0.55 4.45
N GLY A 187 -5.34 0.28 5.36
CA GLY A 187 -5.15 1.73 5.33
C GLY A 187 -3.87 2.23 5.99
N MET A 188 -3.33 1.51 6.98
CA MET A 188 -2.24 2.00 7.83
C MET A 188 -0.88 1.99 7.13
N ASN A 189 -0.19 3.13 7.10
CA ASN A 189 1.24 3.21 6.78
C ASN A 189 2.12 2.72 7.96
N ILE A 190 3.43 2.93 7.85
CA ILE A 190 4.38 2.68 8.93
C ILE A 190 4.67 4.00 9.63
N ALA A 191 3.97 4.25 10.74
CA ALA A 191 4.09 5.48 11.52
C ALA A 191 3.59 5.32 12.96
N ASP A 192 4.24 6.02 13.90
CA ASP A 192 3.93 6.01 15.32
C ASP A 192 2.50 6.44 15.64
N TYR A 193 1.91 7.34 14.85
CA TYR A 193 0.59 7.89 15.14
C TYR A 193 -0.55 6.88 15.05
N TYR A 194 -0.35 5.75 14.38
CA TYR A 194 -1.33 4.65 14.39
C TYR A 194 -1.42 3.95 15.76
N ILE A 195 -0.39 4.11 16.61
CA ILE A 195 -0.35 3.57 17.97
C ILE A 195 -0.64 4.66 19.00
N LYS A 196 0.00 5.82 18.86
CA LYS A 196 0.03 6.89 19.86
C LYS A 196 -1.01 7.98 19.63
N GLY A 197 -1.66 7.96 18.46
CA GLY A 197 -2.49 9.07 18.00
C GLY A 197 -1.66 10.30 17.59
N LEU A 198 -2.34 11.40 17.35
CA LEU A 198 -1.77 12.72 17.10
C LEU A 198 -2.29 13.70 18.14
N PRO A 199 -1.46 14.62 18.66
CA PRO A 199 -1.87 15.59 19.70
C PRO A 199 -3.11 16.40 19.29
N GLU A 200 -3.23 16.74 18.00
CA GLU A 200 -4.29 17.59 17.48
C GLU A 200 -5.59 16.84 17.17
N ILE A 201 -5.51 15.49 17.00
CA ILE A 201 -6.63 14.66 16.52
C ILE A 201 -7.03 13.62 17.58
N GLY A 202 -6.12 13.23 18.47
CA GLY A 202 -6.28 12.13 19.41
C GLY A 202 -5.97 10.77 18.78
N GLU A 203 -6.75 9.76 19.13
CA GLU A 203 -6.58 8.40 18.64
C GLU A 203 -6.84 8.31 17.12
N TRP A 204 -5.91 7.69 16.40
CA TRP A 204 -6.05 7.47 14.96
C TRP A 204 -6.64 6.09 14.69
N ARG A 205 -7.86 6.04 14.18
CA ARG A 205 -8.53 4.80 13.81
C ARG A 205 -8.29 4.45 12.35
N ASP A 206 -7.83 3.24 12.12
CA ASP A 206 -7.66 2.65 10.80
C ASP A 206 -7.61 1.12 10.94
N MET A 207 -7.74 0.39 9.84
CA MET A 207 -7.79 -1.06 9.84
C MET A 207 -6.78 -1.66 8.86
N HIS A 208 -6.32 -2.85 9.21
CA HIS A 208 -5.53 -3.74 8.35
C HIS A 208 -6.12 -5.14 8.39
N VAL A 209 -5.77 -5.92 7.39
CA VAL A 209 -6.17 -7.32 7.30
C VAL A 209 -4.92 -8.15 7.09
N ARG A 210 -4.77 -9.21 7.88
CA ARG A 210 -3.84 -10.30 7.60
C ARG A 210 -4.58 -11.38 6.84
N ILE A 211 -3.98 -11.87 5.77
CA ILE A 211 -4.52 -12.89 4.87
C ILE A 211 -3.53 -14.05 4.81
N GLU A 212 -4.03 -15.26 4.92
CA GLU A 212 -3.30 -16.50 4.65
C GLU A 212 -4.09 -17.29 3.61
N GLY A 213 -3.44 -17.85 2.59
CA GLY A 213 -4.09 -18.59 1.52
C GLY A 213 -3.80 -18.05 0.12
N LYS A 214 -4.52 -18.57 -0.87
CA LYS A 214 -4.25 -18.30 -2.30
C LYS A 214 -4.35 -16.81 -2.70
N ALA A 215 -5.15 -16.01 -1.99
CA ALA A 215 -5.24 -14.57 -2.23
C ALA A 215 -3.89 -13.84 -2.02
N THR A 216 -2.99 -14.39 -1.22
CA THR A 216 -1.64 -13.84 -1.01
C THR A 216 -0.84 -13.79 -2.30
N HIS A 217 -1.03 -14.75 -3.23
CA HIS A 217 -0.34 -14.79 -4.51
C HIS A 217 -0.66 -13.57 -5.38
N TYR A 218 -1.91 -13.12 -5.41
CA TYR A 218 -2.28 -11.92 -6.18
C TYR A 218 -1.64 -10.66 -5.60
N LEU A 219 -1.54 -10.55 -4.27
CA LEU A 219 -0.82 -9.44 -3.63
C LEU A 219 0.68 -9.50 -3.93
N GLN A 220 1.25 -10.70 -3.99
CA GLN A 220 2.63 -10.95 -4.41
C GLN A 220 2.88 -10.54 -5.87
N GLU A 221 1.97 -10.88 -6.78
CA GLU A 221 2.03 -10.48 -8.20
C GLU A 221 1.98 -8.96 -8.35
N ILE A 222 1.09 -8.28 -7.62
CA ILE A 222 1.01 -6.81 -7.62
C ILE A 222 2.35 -6.23 -7.19
N PHE A 223 2.90 -6.68 -6.06
CA PHE A 223 4.19 -6.20 -5.58
C PHE A 223 5.30 -6.42 -6.62
N LEU A 224 5.47 -7.64 -7.13
CA LEU A 224 6.53 -7.98 -8.09
C LEU A 224 6.40 -7.19 -9.39
N SER A 225 5.19 -6.96 -9.89
CA SER A 225 4.93 -6.16 -11.08
C SER A 225 5.46 -4.72 -10.91
N ILE A 226 5.16 -4.09 -9.77
CA ILE A 226 5.59 -2.72 -9.48
C ILE A 226 7.08 -2.67 -9.16
N TRP A 227 7.59 -3.64 -8.40
CA TRP A 227 9.01 -3.78 -8.09
C TRP A 227 9.86 -3.85 -9.36
N ASN A 228 9.56 -4.80 -10.24
CA ASN A 228 10.28 -5.03 -11.48
C ASN A 228 10.22 -3.80 -12.41
N LYS A 229 9.05 -3.17 -12.51
CA LYS A 229 8.90 -1.94 -13.27
C LYS A 229 9.74 -0.78 -12.72
N THR A 230 9.82 -0.66 -11.39
CA THR A 230 10.53 0.44 -10.71
C THR A 230 12.03 0.25 -10.73
N THR A 231 12.51 -0.96 -10.44
CA THR A 231 13.94 -1.27 -10.26
C THR A 231 14.62 -1.73 -11.53
N LYS A 232 13.84 -2.10 -12.57
CA LYS A 232 14.33 -2.76 -13.81
C LYS A 232 14.93 -4.13 -13.56
N GLN A 233 14.64 -4.73 -12.40
CA GLN A 233 14.93 -6.13 -12.13
C GLN A 233 13.89 -7.02 -12.80
N ASN A 234 14.13 -8.31 -12.84
CA ASN A 234 13.19 -9.32 -13.30
C ASN A 234 13.04 -10.43 -12.24
N ILE A 235 12.54 -10.03 -11.07
CA ILE A 235 12.30 -10.96 -9.97
C ILE A 235 11.08 -11.80 -10.29
N SER A 236 11.25 -13.11 -10.34
CA SER A 236 10.21 -14.08 -10.65
C SER A 236 10.60 -15.45 -10.11
N GLY A 237 9.69 -16.40 -10.14
CA GLY A 237 9.96 -17.80 -9.79
C GLY A 237 8.98 -18.37 -8.77
N THR A 238 8.89 -19.70 -8.75
CA THR A 238 7.93 -20.44 -7.91
C THR A 238 8.21 -20.31 -6.41
N ALA A 239 9.43 -19.93 -6.03
CA ALA A 239 9.78 -19.69 -4.63
C ALA A 239 8.98 -18.55 -3.97
N TYR A 240 8.46 -17.61 -4.78
CA TYR A 240 7.59 -16.52 -4.30
C TYR A 240 6.12 -16.92 -4.22
N PHE A 241 5.74 -18.09 -4.75
CA PHE A 241 4.37 -18.59 -4.87
C PHE A 241 4.28 -20.02 -4.37
N PRO A 242 4.43 -20.25 -3.06
CA PRO A 242 4.40 -21.60 -2.49
C PRO A 242 3.05 -22.26 -2.73
N ILE A 243 3.07 -23.56 -2.98
CA ILE A 243 1.85 -24.36 -3.17
C ILE A 243 1.17 -24.55 -1.81
N TYR A 244 -0.10 -24.17 -1.74
CA TYR A 244 -0.95 -24.48 -0.59
C TYR A 244 -1.50 -25.90 -0.74
N SER A 245 -1.38 -26.73 0.29
CA SER A 245 -2.11 -27.99 0.31
C SER A 245 -3.61 -27.72 0.47
N ASP A 246 -4.45 -28.40 -0.30
CA ASP A 246 -5.91 -28.20 -0.30
C ASP A 246 -6.59 -28.44 1.06
N THR A 247 -5.87 -29.00 2.02
CA THR A 247 -6.37 -29.29 3.38
C THR A 247 -6.18 -28.16 4.39
N THR A 248 -5.50 -27.06 4.02
CA THR A 248 -4.99 -26.09 4.99
C THR A 248 -6.10 -25.21 5.59
N PHE A 249 -7.17 -24.94 4.85
CA PHE A 249 -8.23 -24.01 5.29
C PHE A 249 -9.64 -24.53 4.96
N HIS A 250 -10.07 -25.63 5.57
CA HIS A 250 -11.46 -26.07 5.47
C HIS A 250 -12.43 -24.98 5.94
N LYS A 251 -13.36 -24.57 5.10
CA LYS A 251 -14.33 -23.47 5.30
C LYS A 251 -13.68 -22.07 5.33
N GLY A 252 -12.68 -21.84 4.51
CA GLY A 252 -12.03 -20.54 4.35
C GLY A 252 -12.96 -19.49 3.73
N LYS A 253 -12.49 -18.24 3.70
CA LYS A 253 -13.21 -17.12 3.12
C LYS A 253 -12.88 -16.96 1.64
N SER A 254 -13.88 -16.54 0.84
CA SER A 254 -13.67 -16.10 -0.53
C SER A 254 -13.12 -14.68 -0.52
N ILE A 255 -12.06 -14.43 -1.31
CA ILE A 255 -11.42 -13.12 -1.44
C ILE A 255 -11.25 -12.80 -2.92
N ALA A 256 -11.64 -11.60 -3.31
CA ALA A 256 -11.30 -10.99 -4.59
C ALA A 256 -10.29 -9.85 -4.35
N ILE A 257 -9.20 -9.83 -5.11
CA ILE A 257 -8.21 -8.75 -5.07
C ILE A 257 -8.48 -7.81 -6.25
N VAL A 258 -8.99 -6.62 -5.93
CA VAL A 258 -9.28 -5.57 -6.92
C VAL A 258 -8.15 -4.55 -6.90
N ASP A 259 -7.22 -4.66 -7.84
CA ASP A 259 -6.14 -3.69 -8.00
C ASP A 259 -6.58 -2.53 -8.88
N ARG A 260 -6.72 -1.35 -8.27
CA ARG A 260 -7.13 -0.13 -8.97
C ARG A 260 -5.93 0.74 -9.33
N THR A 261 -5.76 0.95 -10.63
CA THR A 261 -4.87 1.99 -11.13
C THR A 261 -5.68 3.05 -11.91
N PRO A 262 -5.26 4.33 -11.91
CA PRO A 262 -6.02 5.41 -12.56
C PRO A 262 -6.39 5.14 -14.03
N LYS A 263 -5.62 4.30 -14.73
CA LYS A 263 -5.82 3.98 -16.16
C LYS A 263 -6.50 2.64 -16.42
N LYS A 264 -6.55 1.72 -15.45
CA LYS A 264 -6.97 0.34 -15.67
C LYS A 264 -8.20 -0.10 -14.87
N THR A 265 -8.86 0.82 -14.18
CA THR A 265 -10.05 0.44 -13.41
C THR A 265 -11.18 0.13 -14.37
N PRO A 266 -11.77 -1.06 -14.35
CA PRO A 266 -12.99 -1.35 -15.07
C PRO A 266 -14.07 -0.37 -14.66
N LYS A 267 -14.75 0.27 -15.62
CA LYS A 267 -15.84 1.23 -15.35
C LYS A 267 -16.96 0.60 -14.52
N GLN A 268 -17.14 -0.70 -14.67
CA GLN A 268 -18.16 -1.49 -13.99
C GLN A 268 -18.06 -1.48 -12.46
N ILE A 269 -16.85 -1.39 -11.87
CA ILE A 269 -16.69 -1.35 -10.39
C ILE A 269 -17.14 -0.01 -9.78
N ARG A 270 -17.38 1.01 -10.61
CA ARG A 270 -17.96 2.28 -10.14
C ARG A 270 -19.50 2.25 -10.10
N GLN A 271 -20.12 1.23 -10.65
CA GLN A 271 -21.56 1.08 -10.81
C GLN A 271 -22.19 0.17 -9.74
N THR A 272 -21.40 -0.45 -8.90
CA THR A 272 -21.79 -1.20 -7.71
C THR A 272 -21.59 -0.38 -6.44
#